data_c6c6919f9575eae0fdc8ee61c146a364
#
_entry.id   c6c6919f9575eae0fdc8ee61c146a364
#
_cell.length_a   1.000
_cell.length_b   1.000
_cell.length_c   1.000
_cell.angle_alpha   90.00
_cell.angle_beta   90.00
_cell.angle_gamma   90.00
#
_symmetry.space_group_name_H-M   'P 1'
#
loop_
_entity.id
_entity.type
_entity.pdbx_description
1 polymer ?
#
loop_
_entity_poly.entity_id
_entity_poly.type
_entity_poly.pdbx_seq_one_letter_code
_entity_poly.pdbx_strand_id
1 'polypeptide(L)'
;MIFGPAAGRGGRVGGKPNNNCAPDKLVEATADFGSTSRVPMLWIYIENDTFFGPDLSRRMHAAFTAAGGRAEYHLMPPFGNEGHFFIGSPDAIPLWSPLVAKFLDAQK
;
A
#
# COMPACT_ATOMS: atom_id res chain seq x y z
N MET A 1 -0.96 1.55 -12.47
CA MET A 1 -1.74 0.62 -11.63
C MET A 1 -1.85 1.15 -10.23
N ILE A 2 -2.99 1.01 -9.63
CA ILE A 2 -3.23 1.43 -8.25
C ILE A 2 -3.11 0.19 -7.37
N PHE A 3 -2.24 0.27 -6.37
CA PHE A 3 -2.07 -0.81 -5.41
C PHE A 3 -2.57 -0.34 -4.05
N GLY A 4 -3.59 -1.01 -3.55
CA GLY A 4 -4.08 -0.80 -2.20
C GLY A 4 -3.68 -1.94 -1.28
N PRO A 5 -4.12 -1.93 -0.03
CA PRO A 5 -3.86 -3.03 0.89
C PRO A 5 -4.42 -4.32 0.29
N ALA A 6 -3.52 -5.21 -0.08
CA ALA A 6 -3.92 -6.46 -0.70
C ALA A 6 -4.31 -7.46 0.37
N ALA A 7 -5.28 -8.27 0.04
CA ALA A 7 -5.60 -9.44 0.84
C ALA A 7 -4.40 -10.40 0.84
N GLY A 8 -4.39 -11.33 1.72
CA GLY A 8 -3.39 -12.36 1.76
C GLY A 8 -2.71 -12.45 3.12
N ARG A 9 -1.41 -12.61 3.09
CA ARG A 9 -0.62 -12.91 4.30
C ARG A 9 -0.50 -11.75 5.28
N GLY A 10 -1.08 -10.62 4.96
CA GLY A 10 -0.96 -9.42 5.77
C GLY A 10 -2.07 -9.22 6.79
N GLY A 11 -2.99 -10.15 6.94
CA GLY A 11 -4.09 -10.00 7.88
C GLY A 11 -3.61 -9.89 9.34
N ARG A 12 -4.48 -9.36 10.20
CA ARG A 12 -4.20 -9.26 11.63
C ARG A 12 -4.39 -10.60 12.30
N VAL A 13 -3.33 -11.13 12.89
CA VAL A 13 -3.37 -12.38 13.65
C VAL A 13 -3.95 -12.10 15.04
N GLY A 14 -4.98 -12.84 15.43
CA GLY A 14 -5.62 -12.67 16.71
C GLY A 14 -6.32 -11.33 16.90
N GLY A 15 -6.64 -10.63 15.81
CA GLY A 15 -7.29 -9.34 15.86
C GLY A 15 -6.41 -8.19 16.38
N LYS A 16 -5.12 -8.42 16.60
CA LYS A 16 -4.22 -7.41 17.15
C LYS A 16 -3.72 -6.47 16.04
N PRO A 17 -3.76 -5.13 16.28
CA PRO A 17 -3.26 -4.18 15.31
C PRO A 17 -1.81 -4.47 14.91
N ASN A 18 -1.54 -4.45 13.60
CA ASN A 18 -0.23 -4.64 13.00
C ASN A 18 0.46 -5.97 13.35
N ASN A 19 -0.29 -6.94 13.81
CA ASN A 19 0.22 -8.27 14.09
C ASN A 19 0.02 -9.16 12.85
N ASN A 20 0.93 -9.05 11.89
CA ASN A 20 0.85 -9.77 10.64
C ASN A 20 1.39 -11.20 10.76
N CYS A 21 0.81 -12.11 10.00
CA CYS A 21 1.17 -13.54 10.04
C CYS A 21 2.64 -13.77 9.66
N ALA A 22 3.09 -13.17 8.57
CA ALA A 22 4.46 -13.40 8.07
C ALA A 22 4.96 -12.14 7.35
N PRO A 23 5.25 -11.05 8.09
CA PRO A 23 5.61 -9.79 7.46
C PRO A 23 6.88 -9.88 6.60
N ASP A 24 7.88 -10.63 7.03
CA ASP A 24 9.11 -10.78 6.26
C ASP A 24 8.87 -11.52 4.93
N LYS A 25 7.99 -12.51 4.93
CA LYS A 25 7.61 -13.22 3.71
C LYS A 25 6.83 -12.33 2.75
N LEU A 26 6.00 -11.45 3.28
CA LEU A 26 5.28 -10.48 2.46
C LEU A 26 6.25 -9.49 1.80
N VAL A 27 7.26 -9.03 2.53
CA VAL A 27 8.30 -8.15 1.99
C VAL A 27 9.10 -8.87 0.90
N GLU A 28 9.48 -10.13 1.11
CA GLU A 28 10.16 -10.95 0.09
C GLU A 28 9.31 -11.10 -1.17
N ALA A 29 8.02 -11.39 -1.02
CA ALA A 29 7.11 -11.51 -2.17
C ALA A 29 7.01 -10.18 -2.93
N THR A 30 7.01 -9.07 -2.22
CA THR A 30 6.96 -7.75 -2.83
C THR A 30 8.22 -7.46 -3.64
N ALA A 31 9.39 -7.89 -3.16
CA ALA A 31 10.64 -7.80 -3.90
C ALA A 31 10.56 -8.63 -5.20
N ASP A 32 10.05 -9.84 -5.11
CA ASP A 32 9.88 -10.71 -6.30
C ASP A 32 8.98 -10.03 -7.34
N PHE A 33 7.88 -9.43 -6.91
CA PHE A 33 7.00 -8.69 -7.82
C PHE A 33 7.72 -7.49 -8.45
N GLY A 34 8.52 -6.77 -7.68
CA GLY A 34 9.31 -5.65 -8.18
C GLY A 34 10.29 -6.05 -9.26
N SER A 35 10.87 -7.25 -9.14
CA SER A 35 11.87 -7.74 -10.11
C SER A 35 11.28 -7.98 -11.50
N THR A 36 9.98 -8.21 -11.59
CA THR A 36 9.30 -8.50 -12.87
C THR A 36 8.30 -7.43 -13.28
N SER A 37 7.99 -6.49 -12.41
CA SER A 37 7.04 -5.43 -12.72
C SER A 37 7.59 -4.50 -13.79
N ARG A 38 6.78 -4.22 -14.81
CA ARG A 38 7.16 -3.35 -15.94
C ARG A 38 6.25 -2.13 -16.07
N VAL A 39 5.30 -1.97 -15.16
CA VAL A 39 4.33 -0.87 -15.20
C VAL A 39 4.54 0.06 -14.02
N PRO A 40 4.35 1.37 -14.21
CA PRO A 40 4.32 2.30 -13.09
C PRO A 40 3.13 2.01 -12.17
N MET A 41 3.34 2.13 -10.87
CA MET A 41 2.32 1.86 -9.86
C MET A 41 2.14 3.07 -8.95
N LEU A 42 0.94 3.23 -8.45
CA LEU A 42 0.63 4.19 -7.40
C LEU A 42 0.21 3.41 -6.15
N TRP A 43 0.93 3.63 -5.06
CA TRP A 43 0.69 2.96 -3.78
C TRP A 43 0.17 3.98 -2.78
N ILE A 44 -1.03 3.75 -2.26
CA ILE A 44 -1.64 4.61 -1.25
C ILE A 44 -1.87 3.78 0.01
N TYR A 45 -1.22 4.18 1.09
CA TYR A 45 -1.38 3.59 2.41
C TYR A 45 -1.79 4.67 3.40
N ILE A 46 -2.31 4.28 4.55
CA ILE A 46 -2.89 5.20 5.52
C ILE A 46 -2.22 4.98 6.87
N GLU A 47 -1.87 6.05 7.57
CA GLU A 47 -1.10 5.97 8.82
C GLU A 47 -1.75 5.09 9.88
N ASN A 48 -3.07 5.12 9.99
CA ASN A 48 -3.80 4.31 10.99
C ASN A 48 -4.36 3.00 10.43
N ASP A 49 -3.78 2.50 9.35
CA ASP A 49 -4.07 1.14 8.86
C ASP A 49 -3.45 0.14 9.83
N THR A 50 -4.28 -0.67 10.49
CA THR A 50 -3.80 -1.66 11.46
C THR A 50 -3.58 -3.05 10.85
N PHE A 51 -3.84 -3.21 9.56
CA PHE A 51 -3.56 -4.44 8.80
C PHE A 51 -2.22 -4.34 8.06
N PHE A 52 -1.99 -3.22 7.40
CA PHE A 52 -0.74 -2.93 6.69
C PHE A 52 -0.23 -1.57 7.14
N GLY A 53 0.39 -1.55 8.32
CA GLY A 53 0.84 -0.30 8.94
C GLY A 53 1.99 0.36 8.20
N PRO A 54 2.36 1.59 8.63
CA PRO A 54 3.40 2.38 7.96
C PRO A 54 4.73 1.65 7.82
N ASP A 55 5.20 0.99 8.86
CA ASP A 55 6.49 0.30 8.83
C ASP A 55 6.50 -0.82 7.78
N LEU A 56 5.44 -1.64 7.76
CA LEU A 56 5.33 -2.73 6.81
C LEU A 56 5.22 -2.20 5.38
N SER A 57 4.37 -1.19 5.15
CA SER A 57 4.20 -0.64 3.81
C SER A 57 5.47 0.02 3.28
N ARG A 58 6.24 0.68 4.14
CA ARG A 58 7.54 1.26 3.76
C ARG A 58 8.54 0.18 3.40
N ARG A 59 8.59 -0.90 4.17
CA ARG A 59 9.46 -2.04 3.87
C ARG A 59 9.11 -2.69 2.54
N MET A 60 7.82 -2.86 2.28
CA MET A 60 7.33 -3.40 1.02
C MET A 60 7.73 -2.51 -0.16
N HIS A 61 7.54 -1.21 -0.01
CA HIS A 61 7.90 -0.25 -1.04
C HIS A 61 9.40 -0.24 -1.31
N ALA A 62 10.22 -0.24 -0.25
CA ALA A 62 11.67 -0.27 -0.38
C ALA A 62 12.13 -1.55 -1.11
N ALA A 63 11.56 -2.70 -0.77
CA ALA A 63 11.91 -3.97 -1.41
C ALA A 63 11.49 -4.00 -2.89
N PHE A 64 10.29 -3.49 -3.18
CA PHE A 64 9.77 -3.42 -4.54
C PHE A 64 10.64 -2.55 -5.44
N THR A 65 11.00 -1.36 -4.97
CA THR A 65 11.81 -0.42 -5.75
C THR A 65 13.26 -0.85 -5.86
N ALA A 66 13.83 -1.42 -4.80
CA ALA A 66 15.19 -1.96 -4.84
C ALA A 66 15.34 -3.09 -5.86
N ALA A 67 14.27 -3.86 -6.09
CA ALA A 67 14.26 -4.94 -7.08
C ALA A 67 14.02 -4.47 -8.52
N GLY A 68 13.75 -3.18 -8.72
CA GLY A 68 13.57 -2.58 -10.04
C GLY A 68 12.15 -2.12 -10.34
N GLY A 69 11.21 -2.33 -9.42
CA GLY A 69 9.84 -1.85 -9.59
C GLY A 69 9.75 -0.33 -9.50
N ARG A 70 8.70 0.23 -10.09
CA ARG A 70 8.43 1.66 -10.07
C ARG A 70 7.11 1.90 -9.37
N ALA A 71 7.16 2.49 -8.17
CA ALA A 71 5.96 2.77 -7.40
C ALA A 71 6.08 4.14 -6.73
N GLU A 72 5.08 4.98 -6.99
CA GLU A 72 4.91 6.24 -6.29
C GLU A 72 4.18 5.91 -4.98
N TYR A 73 4.80 6.21 -3.84
CA TYR A 73 4.28 5.84 -2.52
C TYR A 73 3.72 7.06 -1.79
N HIS A 74 2.51 6.94 -1.31
CA HIS A 74 1.87 7.96 -0.47
C HIS A 74 1.39 7.34 0.82
N LEU A 75 1.84 7.90 1.94
CA LEU A 75 1.31 7.56 3.25
C LEU A 75 0.39 8.70 3.68
N MET A 76 -0.91 8.43 3.65
CA MET A 76 -1.92 9.43 3.95
C MET A 76 -2.13 9.59 5.46
N PRO A 77 -2.57 10.77 5.93
CA PRO A 77 -2.93 10.95 7.33
C PRO A 77 -4.00 9.97 7.80
N PRO A 78 -4.15 9.79 9.12
CA PRO A 78 -5.18 8.89 9.65
C PRO A 78 -6.56 9.20 9.08
N PHE A 79 -7.30 8.13 8.80
CA PHE A 79 -8.65 8.24 8.24
C PHE A 79 -9.63 7.42 9.09
N GLY A 80 -10.62 8.08 9.68
CA GLY A 80 -11.61 7.40 10.52
C GLY A 80 -10.96 6.66 11.68
N ASN A 81 -11.57 5.57 12.08
CA ASN A 81 -11.07 4.72 13.15
C ASN A 81 -10.13 3.62 12.64
N GLU A 82 -10.14 3.37 11.34
CA GLU A 82 -9.34 2.33 10.71
C GLU A 82 -9.00 2.72 9.28
N GLY A 83 -7.73 3.01 9.02
CA GLY A 83 -7.27 3.47 7.71
C GLY A 83 -7.40 2.42 6.61
N HIS A 84 -7.45 1.14 6.97
CA HIS A 84 -7.56 0.04 5.99
C HIS A 84 -8.79 0.17 5.09
N PHE A 85 -9.86 0.77 5.59
CA PHE A 85 -11.10 0.92 4.84
C PHE A 85 -11.18 2.21 4.02
N PHE A 86 -10.09 2.95 3.94
CA PHE A 86 -10.00 4.22 3.21
C PHE A 86 -10.53 4.13 1.78
N ILE A 87 -10.01 3.19 1.01
CA ILE A 87 -10.32 3.12 -0.43
C ILE A 87 -11.79 2.78 -0.70
N GLY A 88 -12.44 2.08 0.23
CA GLY A 88 -13.85 1.71 0.11
C GLY A 88 -14.82 2.72 0.69
N SER A 89 -14.33 3.83 1.25
CA SER A 89 -15.17 4.83 1.90
C SER A 89 -15.46 5.99 0.95
N PRO A 90 -16.74 6.35 0.75
CA PRO A 90 -17.10 7.49 -0.11
C PRO A 90 -16.46 8.81 0.32
N ASP A 91 -16.29 9.01 1.64
CA ASP A 91 -15.68 10.22 2.19
C ASP A 91 -14.21 10.38 1.82
N ALA A 92 -13.54 9.29 1.43
CA ALA A 92 -12.14 9.32 1.03
C ALA A 92 -11.94 9.69 -0.43
N ILE A 93 -12.98 9.65 -1.25
CA ILE A 93 -12.85 9.92 -2.69
C ILE A 93 -12.17 11.25 -2.98
N PRO A 94 -12.54 12.38 -2.34
CA PRO A 94 -11.86 13.65 -2.61
C PRO A 94 -10.41 13.68 -2.10
N LEU A 95 -10.01 12.70 -1.28
CA LEU A 95 -8.65 12.62 -0.75
C LEU A 95 -7.73 11.85 -1.69
N TRP A 96 -8.20 10.76 -2.30
CA TRP A 96 -7.34 9.95 -3.16
C TRP A 96 -7.52 10.24 -4.65
N SER A 97 -8.67 10.74 -5.09
CA SER A 97 -8.92 10.93 -6.53
C SER A 97 -7.97 11.93 -7.19
N PRO A 98 -7.55 13.04 -6.54
CA PRO A 98 -6.54 13.92 -7.15
C PRO A 98 -5.19 13.24 -7.34
N LEU A 99 -4.79 12.36 -6.42
CA LEU A 99 -3.54 11.61 -6.55
C LEU A 99 -3.59 10.68 -7.75
N VAL A 100 -4.71 10.00 -7.93
CA VAL A 100 -4.92 9.10 -9.06
C VAL A 100 -4.91 9.87 -10.38
N ALA A 101 -5.62 11.00 -10.45
CA ALA A 101 -5.67 11.83 -11.64
C ALA A 101 -4.26 12.32 -12.03
N LYS A 102 -3.51 12.81 -11.07
CA LYS A 102 -2.15 13.29 -11.30
C LYS A 102 -1.24 12.16 -11.77
N PHE A 103 -1.35 10.99 -11.14
CA PHE A 103 -0.56 9.83 -11.53
C PHE A 103 -0.86 9.42 -12.97
N LEU A 104 -2.13 9.33 -13.33
CA LEU A 104 -2.54 8.93 -14.68
C LEU A 104 -2.09 9.95 -15.72
N ASP A 105 -2.18 11.24 -15.42
CA ASP A 105 -1.69 12.28 -16.33
C ASP A 105 -0.20 12.16 -16.58
N ALA A 106 0.57 11.78 -15.58
CA ALA A 106 2.02 11.63 -15.71
C ALA A 106 2.41 10.43 -16.59
N GLN A 107 1.48 9.50 -16.86
CA GLN A 107 1.74 8.32 -17.68
C GLN A 107 1.42 8.54 -19.17
N LYS A 108 0.89 9.69 -19.54
CA LYS A 108 0.55 10.00 -20.95
C LYS A 108 1.77 10.33 -21.78
#